data_c106b7001680bac0e6cf5f5428cb7ab2
#
_entry.id   c106b7001680bac0e6cf5f5428cb7ab2
#
_cell.length_a   1.000
_cell.length_b   1.000
_cell.length_c   1.000
_cell.angle_alpha   90.00
_cell.angle_beta   90.00
_cell.angle_gamma   90.00
#
_symmetry.space_group_name_H-M   'P 1'
#
loop_
_entity.id
_entity.type
_entity.pdbx_description
1 polymer ?
#
loop_
_entity_poly.entity_id
_entity_poly.type
_entity_poly.pdbx_seq_one_letter_code
_entity_poly.pdbx_strand_id
1 'polypeptide(L)'
;YLITLNQLVRVCRNVSSKYTRSKVRKALPKEFSYIIQELLHESSDEPNKSAYVDQIINTIISTGRANDFIIDIYDRGPGAHIIMDTLCNYHNFDIQWGNHDILWMGAAAGNAGSIANVIRMCMRYGNLATLEDGYGINLLPLATFAMEVYGDDPCELFIPRTNASDATFDEKTTQLIARMHKAITIIQFKLEGEIIRRRPEFGMDDRLLLHHIDLHRGTIRIEGKEYELKDKNWPTLNAKDPYALSIEEEELMRRIKHSFECSEKLKKHMRCLF
;
A
#
# COMPACT_ATOMS: atom_id res chain seq x y z
N TYR A 1 -10.17 10.56 -25.15
CA TYR A 1 -10.44 9.12 -25.01
C TYR A 1 -9.17 8.27 -25.14
N LEU A 2 -8.32 8.48 -26.16
CA LEU A 2 -7.03 7.76 -26.28
C LEU A 2 -6.12 8.04 -25.07
N ILE A 3 -6.13 9.27 -24.56
CA ILE A 3 -5.42 9.71 -23.34
C ILE A 3 -5.97 8.96 -22.14
N THR A 4 -7.28 8.82 -22.02
CA THR A 4 -7.96 8.13 -20.89
C THR A 4 -7.68 6.62 -20.92
N LEU A 5 -7.72 6.00 -22.11
CA LEU A 5 -7.37 4.59 -22.28
C LEU A 5 -5.89 4.32 -21.96
N ASN A 6 -4.99 5.19 -22.41
CA ASN A 6 -3.57 5.11 -22.06
C ASN A 6 -3.32 5.33 -20.56
N GLN A 7 -4.09 6.21 -19.91
CA GLN A 7 -4.03 6.39 -18.47
C GLN A 7 -4.55 5.17 -17.71
N LEU A 8 -5.68 4.58 -18.14
CA LEU A 8 -6.22 3.34 -17.59
C LEU A 8 -5.22 2.17 -17.74
N VAL A 9 -4.60 2.02 -18.91
CA VAL A 9 -3.55 1.02 -19.13
C VAL A 9 -2.31 1.29 -18.26
N ARG A 10 -1.92 2.57 -18.06
CA ARG A 10 -0.82 2.93 -17.14
C ARG A 10 -1.19 2.62 -15.68
N VAL A 11 -2.41 2.93 -15.27
CA VAL A 11 -2.92 2.61 -13.94
C VAL A 11 -2.92 1.10 -13.72
N CYS A 12 -3.48 0.32 -14.64
CA CYS A 12 -3.46 -1.15 -14.56
C CYS A 12 -2.02 -1.71 -14.52
N ARG A 13 -1.08 -1.12 -15.27
CA ARG A 13 0.34 -1.52 -15.25
C ARG A 13 1.04 -1.18 -13.93
N ASN A 14 0.66 -0.09 -13.28
CA ASN A 14 1.29 0.35 -12.03
C ASN A 14 0.70 -0.35 -10.81
N VAL A 15 -0.57 -0.72 -10.87
CA VAL A 15 -1.28 -1.41 -9.77
C VAL A 15 -1.06 -2.92 -9.83
N SER A 16 -0.77 -3.51 -10.99
CA SER A 16 -0.59 -4.95 -11.11
C SER A 16 0.74 -5.43 -10.48
N SER A 17 0.67 -6.48 -9.66
CA SER A 17 1.81 -7.14 -9.05
C SER A 17 2.80 -7.68 -10.11
N LYS A 18 4.07 -7.95 -9.71
CA LYS A 18 5.10 -8.52 -10.61
C LYS A 18 4.64 -9.79 -11.36
N TYR A 19 3.80 -10.59 -10.74
CA TYR A 19 3.24 -11.82 -11.33
C TYR A 19 2.20 -11.52 -12.42
N THR A 20 1.38 -10.52 -12.21
CA THR A 20 0.35 -10.09 -13.17
C THR A 20 1.00 -9.42 -14.39
N ARG A 21 2.11 -8.68 -14.21
CA ARG A 21 2.87 -8.11 -15.34
C ARG A 21 3.36 -9.15 -16.34
N SER A 22 3.73 -10.34 -15.89
CA SER A 22 4.16 -11.41 -16.80
C SER A 22 2.97 -12.08 -17.50
N LYS A 23 1.80 -12.15 -16.86
CA LYS A 23 0.56 -12.67 -17.44
C LYS A 23 -0.09 -11.67 -18.41
N VAL A 24 -0.13 -10.39 -18.08
CA VAL A 24 -0.63 -9.32 -18.96
C VAL A 24 0.26 -9.11 -20.20
N ARG A 25 1.55 -9.43 -20.12
CA ARG A 25 2.45 -9.46 -21.29
C ARG A 25 2.27 -10.70 -22.17
N LYS A 26 1.66 -11.76 -21.66
CA LYS A 26 1.32 -12.95 -22.43
C LYS A 26 0.00 -12.70 -23.17
N ALA A 27 0.15 -11.96 -24.28
CA ALA A 27 -0.74 -12.02 -25.42
C ALA A 27 -2.24 -11.89 -25.10
N LEU A 28 -2.77 -10.68 -25.22
CA LEU A 28 -4.13 -10.56 -25.77
C LEU A 28 -4.21 -11.53 -26.95
N PRO A 29 -5.18 -12.44 -26.99
CA PRO A 29 -5.39 -13.29 -28.16
C PRO A 29 -5.40 -12.39 -29.41
N LYS A 30 -4.79 -12.84 -30.50
CA LYS A 30 -4.64 -12.03 -31.73
C LYS A 30 -5.96 -11.47 -32.23
N GLU A 31 -7.04 -12.18 -31.96
CA GLU A 31 -8.42 -11.81 -32.29
C GLU A 31 -8.87 -10.53 -31.52
N PHE A 32 -8.51 -10.38 -30.28
CA PHE A 32 -8.81 -9.15 -29.50
C PHE A 32 -7.92 -7.97 -29.91
N SER A 33 -6.67 -8.24 -30.30
CA SER A 33 -5.77 -7.20 -30.80
C SER A 33 -6.29 -6.59 -32.11
N TYR A 34 -6.87 -7.42 -32.98
CA TYR A 34 -7.48 -6.98 -34.20
C TYR A 34 -8.75 -6.14 -33.95
N ILE A 35 -9.65 -6.62 -33.10
CA ILE A 35 -10.87 -5.90 -32.71
C ILE A 35 -10.52 -4.54 -32.11
N ILE A 36 -9.54 -4.46 -31.21
CA ILE A 36 -9.11 -3.19 -30.60
C ILE A 36 -8.48 -2.26 -31.64
N GLN A 37 -7.72 -2.77 -32.61
CA GLN A 37 -7.14 -1.96 -33.68
C GLN A 37 -8.19 -1.42 -34.66
N GLU A 38 -9.14 -2.24 -35.07
CA GLU A 38 -10.28 -1.81 -35.90
C GLU A 38 -11.12 -0.76 -35.20
N LEU A 39 -11.42 -1.00 -33.92
CA LEU A 39 -12.16 -0.11 -33.09
C LEU A 39 -11.45 1.25 -32.85
N LEU A 40 -10.13 1.29 -32.82
CA LEU A 40 -9.33 2.52 -32.74
C LEU A 40 -9.24 3.26 -34.11
N HIS A 41 -9.35 2.54 -35.24
CA HIS A 41 -9.31 3.12 -36.58
C HIS A 41 -10.64 3.76 -37.00
N GLU A 42 -11.79 3.15 -36.67
CA GLU A 42 -13.11 3.69 -37.01
C GLU A 42 -13.55 4.90 -36.18
N SER A 43 -12.86 5.21 -35.09
CA SER A 43 -13.31 6.21 -34.07
C SER A 43 -12.98 7.67 -34.44
N SER A 44 -12.52 7.98 -35.67
CA SER A 44 -12.07 9.33 -35.96
C SER A 44 -13.18 10.37 -36.26
N ASP A 45 -14.39 9.98 -36.67
CA ASP A 45 -15.31 10.94 -37.28
C ASP A 45 -16.80 10.91 -36.85
N GLU A 46 -17.20 10.27 -35.72
CA GLU A 46 -18.63 10.17 -35.37
C GLU A 46 -19.05 10.72 -34.04
N PRO A 47 -20.28 11.33 -33.91
CA PRO A 47 -20.76 11.98 -32.66
C PRO A 47 -21.20 11.01 -31.55
N ASN A 48 -21.14 9.70 -31.74
CA ASN A 48 -21.54 8.69 -30.74
C ASN A 48 -20.37 8.10 -29.94
N LYS A 49 -19.27 8.85 -29.81
CA LYS A 49 -18.05 8.42 -29.09
C LYS A 49 -18.29 7.99 -27.63
N SER A 50 -19.32 8.48 -26.96
CA SER A 50 -19.61 8.15 -25.56
C SER A 50 -20.13 6.71 -25.43
N ALA A 51 -21.12 6.31 -26.20
CA ALA A 51 -21.70 4.96 -26.17
C ALA A 51 -20.68 3.87 -26.55
N TYR A 52 -19.75 4.21 -27.42
CA TYR A 52 -18.70 3.32 -27.89
C TYR A 52 -17.58 3.10 -26.84
N VAL A 53 -17.16 4.15 -26.16
CA VAL A 53 -16.22 4.06 -25.05
C VAL A 53 -16.83 3.27 -23.90
N ASP A 54 -18.11 3.48 -23.61
CA ASP A 54 -18.85 2.70 -22.63
C ASP A 54 -18.95 1.22 -23.02
N GLN A 55 -19.06 0.93 -24.32
CA GLN A 55 -19.08 -0.44 -24.83
C GLN A 55 -17.69 -1.10 -24.74
N ILE A 56 -16.59 -0.37 -24.99
CA ILE A 56 -15.22 -0.86 -24.77
C ILE A 56 -14.97 -1.09 -23.28
N ILE A 57 -15.34 -0.14 -22.44
CA ILE A 57 -15.21 -0.26 -20.97
C ILE A 57 -16.03 -1.45 -20.48
N ASN A 58 -17.28 -1.60 -20.95
CA ASN A 58 -18.15 -2.74 -20.62
C ASN A 58 -17.58 -4.07 -21.14
N THR A 59 -16.96 -4.06 -22.34
CA THR A 59 -16.30 -5.25 -22.89
C THR A 59 -15.04 -5.60 -22.11
N ILE A 60 -14.24 -4.62 -21.70
CA ILE A 60 -13.07 -4.82 -20.85
C ILE A 60 -13.51 -5.33 -19.47
N ILE A 61 -14.56 -4.77 -18.88
CA ILE A 61 -15.12 -5.19 -17.60
C ILE A 61 -15.77 -6.58 -17.71
N SER A 62 -16.52 -6.87 -18.74
CA SER A 62 -17.15 -8.18 -18.96
C SER A 62 -16.14 -9.27 -19.35
N THR A 63 -15.06 -8.91 -20.02
CA THR A 63 -13.93 -9.79 -20.32
C THR A 63 -13.05 -9.96 -19.09
N GLY A 64 -12.93 -8.94 -18.24
CA GLY A 64 -12.32 -8.99 -16.92
C GLY A 64 -13.06 -9.90 -15.94
N ARG A 65 -14.37 -10.15 -16.14
CA ARG A 65 -15.12 -11.20 -15.41
C ARG A 65 -14.57 -12.61 -15.63
N ALA A 66 -13.90 -12.84 -16.73
CA ALA A 66 -13.33 -14.15 -17.07
C ALA A 66 -11.89 -14.35 -16.60
N ASN A 67 -11.17 -13.29 -16.23
CA ASN A 67 -9.75 -13.38 -15.86
C ASN A 67 -9.31 -12.23 -14.97
N ASP A 68 -8.92 -12.52 -13.76
CA ASP A 68 -7.84 -11.96 -12.89
C ASP A 68 -7.36 -10.50 -13.09
N PHE A 69 -8.15 -9.56 -13.60
CA PHE A 69 -7.64 -8.24 -13.98
C PHE A 69 -7.70 -7.18 -12.86
N ILE A 70 -8.47 -7.40 -11.82
CA ILE A 70 -8.57 -6.47 -10.68
C ILE A 70 -8.20 -7.22 -9.41
N ILE A 71 -6.91 -7.50 -9.26
CA ILE A 71 -6.33 -8.02 -8.03
C ILE A 71 -5.36 -6.95 -7.50
N ASP A 72 -5.40 -6.70 -6.20
CA ASP A 72 -4.53 -5.75 -5.52
C ASP A 72 -4.68 -4.29 -6.03
N ILE A 73 -5.87 -3.72 -5.96
CA ILE A 73 -6.11 -2.31 -6.28
C ILE A 73 -5.20 -1.41 -5.43
N TYR A 74 -4.94 -1.80 -4.19
CA TYR A 74 -4.16 -1.09 -3.21
C TYR A 74 -2.70 -1.56 -3.08
N ASP A 75 -2.12 -2.23 -4.10
CA ASP A 75 -0.75 -2.73 -3.97
C ASP A 75 0.27 -1.59 -3.71
N ARG A 76 0.86 -1.00 -4.70
CA ARG A 76 2.02 -0.10 -4.52
C ARG A 76 1.91 1.19 -5.30
N GLY A 77 0.98 1.24 -6.25
CA GLY A 77 0.80 2.37 -7.14
C GLY A 77 0.02 3.51 -6.53
N PRO A 78 0.25 4.74 -6.97
CA PRO A 78 -0.60 5.87 -6.64
C PRO A 78 -1.96 5.75 -7.34
N GLY A 79 -2.99 6.36 -6.75
CA GLY A 79 -4.28 6.51 -7.41
C GLY A 79 -5.30 5.40 -7.17
N ALA A 80 -5.07 4.48 -6.21
CA ALA A 80 -6.07 3.48 -5.82
C ALA A 80 -7.43 4.12 -5.49
N HIS A 81 -7.42 5.27 -4.80
CA HIS A 81 -8.63 6.03 -4.48
C HIS A 81 -9.37 6.55 -5.73
N ILE A 82 -8.66 6.90 -6.81
CA ILE A 82 -9.26 7.35 -8.08
C ILE A 82 -9.93 6.17 -8.79
N ILE A 83 -9.26 5.01 -8.80
CA ILE A 83 -9.82 3.78 -9.35
C ILE A 83 -11.11 3.41 -8.62
N MET A 84 -11.07 3.42 -7.28
CA MET A 84 -12.24 3.11 -6.47
C MET A 84 -13.36 4.13 -6.62
N ASP A 85 -13.06 5.43 -6.75
CA ASP A 85 -14.06 6.45 -7.08
C ASP A 85 -14.80 6.12 -8.38
N THR A 86 -14.08 5.64 -9.38
CA THR A 86 -14.68 5.24 -10.67
C THR A 86 -15.51 3.97 -10.53
N LEU A 87 -14.94 2.93 -9.89
CA LEU A 87 -15.61 1.64 -9.72
C LEU A 87 -16.86 1.75 -8.86
N CYS A 88 -16.81 2.44 -7.72
CA CYS A 88 -17.97 2.59 -6.82
C CYS A 88 -19.14 3.38 -7.43
N ASN A 89 -18.92 4.11 -8.51
CA ASN A 89 -19.95 4.79 -9.26
C ASN A 89 -20.45 3.97 -10.46
N TYR A 90 -19.88 2.80 -10.70
CA TYR A 90 -20.28 1.90 -11.76
C TYR A 90 -21.25 0.85 -11.22
N HIS A 91 -22.29 0.53 -11.99
CA HIS A 91 -23.44 -0.25 -11.50
C HIS A 91 -23.28 -1.78 -11.59
N ASN A 92 -22.20 -2.27 -12.17
CA ASN A 92 -22.05 -3.72 -12.40
C ASN A 92 -20.57 -4.13 -12.52
N PHE A 93 -19.92 -4.36 -11.37
CA PHE A 93 -18.55 -4.86 -11.33
C PHE A 93 -18.37 -5.78 -10.12
N ASP A 94 -17.43 -6.71 -10.24
CA ASP A 94 -16.96 -7.56 -9.16
C ASP A 94 -15.46 -7.36 -8.98
N ILE A 95 -15.00 -7.26 -7.73
CA ILE A 95 -13.58 -7.12 -7.41
C ILE A 95 -13.11 -8.41 -6.74
N GLN A 96 -12.01 -8.97 -7.23
CA GLN A 96 -11.27 -9.98 -6.50
C GLN A 96 -10.18 -9.34 -5.66
N TRP A 97 -10.16 -9.63 -4.39
CA TRP A 97 -9.20 -9.04 -3.46
C TRP A 97 -7.83 -9.69 -3.59
N GLY A 98 -6.81 -8.84 -3.60
CA GLY A 98 -5.47 -9.29 -3.30
C GLY A 98 -5.14 -9.15 -1.81
N ASN A 99 -3.94 -9.53 -1.44
CA ASN A 99 -3.50 -9.46 -0.04
C ASN A 99 -3.37 -8.00 0.45
N HIS A 100 -3.07 -7.06 -0.41
CA HIS A 100 -3.01 -5.64 -0.04
C HIS A 100 -4.40 -5.05 0.18
N ASP A 101 -5.39 -5.44 -0.63
CA ASP A 101 -6.78 -5.00 -0.44
C ASP A 101 -7.31 -5.41 0.93
N ILE A 102 -7.01 -6.64 1.37
CA ILE A 102 -7.39 -7.13 2.71
C ILE A 102 -6.72 -6.30 3.83
N LEU A 103 -5.47 -5.86 3.64
CA LEU A 103 -4.81 -4.97 4.61
C LEU A 103 -5.52 -3.62 4.72
N TRP A 104 -5.95 -3.04 3.60
CA TRP A 104 -6.72 -1.80 3.59
C TRP A 104 -8.11 -1.96 4.22
N MET A 105 -8.78 -3.09 4.00
CA MET A 105 -10.03 -3.43 4.69
C MET A 105 -9.82 -3.50 6.21
N GLY A 106 -8.76 -4.18 6.65
CA GLY A 106 -8.38 -4.24 8.07
C GLY A 106 -8.05 -2.87 8.66
N ALA A 107 -7.36 -2.01 7.91
CA ALA A 107 -7.05 -0.65 8.32
C ALA A 107 -8.31 0.21 8.46
N ALA A 108 -9.23 0.14 7.50
CA ALA A 108 -10.52 0.83 7.56
C ALA A 108 -11.40 0.34 8.72
N ALA A 109 -11.27 -0.93 9.10
CA ALA A 109 -11.93 -1.51 10.28
C ALA A 109 -11.23 -1.17 11.61
N GLY A 110 -10.16 -0.36 11.58
CA GLY A 110 -9.43 0.08 12.77
C GLY A 110 -8.44 -0.93 13.35
N ASN A 111 -8.03 -1.95 12.59
CA ASN A 111 -6.98 -2.87 13.01
C ASN A 111 -5.61 -2.18 12.98
N ALA A 112 -4.97 -2.04 14.14
CA ALA A 112 -3.72 -1.29 14.29
C ALA A 112 -2.56 -1.89 13.46
N GLY A 113 -2.42 -3.21 13.41
CA GLY A 113 -1.40 -3.88 12.60
C GLY A 113 -1.59 -3.63 11.11
N SER A 114 -2.84 -3.68 10.62
CA SER A 114 -3.16 -3.35 9.23
C SER A 114 -2.90 -1.88 8.90
N ILE A 115 -3.27 -0.96 9.80
CA ILE A 115 -3.00 0.48 9.68
C ILE A 115 -1.48 0.72 9.56
N ALA A 116 -0.69 0.15 10.47
CA ALA A 116 0.77 0.31 10.43
C ALA A 116 1.36 -0.25 9.13
N ASN A 117 0.88 -1.39 8.64
CA ASN A 117 1.32 -1.99 7.40
C ASN A 117 0.98 -1.14 6.18
N VAL A 118 -0.26 -0.64 6.08
CA VAL A 118 -0.71 0.25 5.00
C VAL A 118 0.15 1.51 4.94
N ILE A 119 0.36 2.18 6.08
CA ILE A 119 1.18 3.39 6.13
C ILE A 119 2.63 3.07 5.73
N ARG A 120 3.22 1.99 6.27
CA ARG A 120 4.58 1.57 5.92
C ARG A 120 4.73 1.32 4.42
N MET A 121 3.75 0.68 3.79
CA MET A 121 3.78 0.44 2.34
C MET A 121 3.70 1.74 1.56
N CYS A 122 2.84 2.67 1.96
CA CYS A 122 2.75 3.99 1.33
C CYS A 122 4.06 4.79 1.48
N MET A 123 4.69 4.75 2.66
CA MET A 123 6.01 5.38 2.88
C MET A 123 7.09 4.77 2.00
N ARG A 124 7.15 3.43 1.95
CA ARG A 124 8.17 2.71 1.17
C ARG A 124 8.14 3.03 -0.30
N TYR A 125 6.96 3.26 -0.87
CA TYR A 125 6.78 3.53 -2.30
C TYR A 125 6.46 4.99 -2.62
N GLY A 126 6.57 5.90 -1.65
CA GLY A 126 6.34 7.32 -1.83
C GLY A 126 4.88 7.67 -2.17
N ASN A 127 3.93 6.84 -1.74
CA ASN A 127 2.52 6.97 -2.10
C ASN A 127 1.67 7.61 -1.00
N LEU A 128 2.17 8.72 -0.42
CA LEU A 128 1.50 9.42 0.67
C LEU A 128 0.22 10.11 0.24
N ALA A 129 0.19 10.63 -1.00
CA ALA A 129 -0.98 11.30 -1.55
C ALA A 129 -2.25 10.42 -1.53
N THR A 130 -2.10 9.08 -1.63
CA THR A 130 -3.26 8.19 -1.46
C THR A 130 -3.84 8.26 -0.05
N LEU A 131 -3.01 8.37 0.98
CA LEU A 131 -3.47 8.48 2.37
C LEU A 131 -4.03 9.89 2.65
N GLU A 132 -3.26 10.93 2.37
CA GLU A 132 -3.56 12.31 2.76
C GLU A 132 -4.63 12.92 1.83
N ASP A 133 -4.33 13.04 0.54
CA ASP A 133 -5.23 13.65 -0.43
C ASP A 133 -6.40 12.73 -0.81
N GLY A 134 -6.11 11.43 -0.93
CA GLY A 134 -7.08 10.43 -1.32
C GLY A 134 -8.13 10.14 -0.26
N TYR A 135 -7.71 9.95 0.98
CA TYR A 135 -8.58 9.50 2.08
C TYR A 135 -8.63 10.43 3.28
N GLY A 136 -7.91 11.54 3.28
CA GLY A 136 -7.89 12.49 4.37
C GLY A 136 -7.26 11.96 5.66
N ILE A 137 -6.34 11.00 5.55
CA ILE A 137 -5.65 10.42 6.70
C ILE A 137 -4.58 11.41 7.17
N ASN A 138 -4.69 11.85 8.42
CA ASN A 138 -3.75 12.80 9.00
C ASN A 138 -2.47 12.09 9.46
N LEU A 139 -1.36 12.33 8.75
CA LEU A 139 -0.04 11.78 9.07
C LEU A 139 0.84 12.73 9.92
N LEU A 140 0.36 13.94 10.25
CA LEU A 140 1.11 14.89 11.08
C LEU A 140 1.54 14.31 12.44
N PRO A 141 0.72 13.54 13.17
CA PRO A 141 1.18 12.91 14.40
C PRO A 141 2.38 11.98 14.21
N LEU A 142 2.42 11.22 13.10
CA LEU A 142 3.55 10.36 12.77
C LEU A 142 4.80 11.17 12.39
N ALA A 143 4.63 12.25 11.64
CA ALA A 143 5.73 13.15 11.28
C ALA A 143 6.36 13.78 12.55
N THR A 144 5.53 14.27 13.48
CA THR A 144 5.99 14.84 14.74
C THR A 144 6.76 13.80 15.56
N PHE A 145 6.18 12.64 15.79
CA PHE A 145 6.82 11.54 16.51
C PHE A 145 8.17 11.12 15.88
N ALA A 146 8.18 11.00 14.53
CA ALA A 146 9.39 10.61 13.81
C ALA A 146 10.51 11.65 13.93
N MET A 147 10.17 12.94 13.97
CA MET A 147 11.15 14.00 14.19
C MET A 147 11.66 14.05 15.63
N GLU A 148 10.81 13.79 16.61
CA GLU A 148 11.20 13.76 18.03
C GLU A 148 12.11 12.57 18.36
N VAL A 149 11.81 11.39 17.81
CA VAL A 149 12.48 10.14 18.16
C VAL A 149 13.68 9.83 17.25
N TYR A 150 13.59 10.17 15.97
CA TYR A 150 14.58 9.86 14.94
C TYR A 150 15.16 11.09 14.24
N GLY A 151 15.05 12.29 14.85
CA GLY A 151 15.49 13.55 14.27
C GLY A 151 16.95 13.57 13.82
N ASP A 152 17.83 12.94 14.57
CA ASP A 152 19.26 12.85 14.29
C ASP A 152 19.65 11.57 13.51
N ASP A 153 18.69 10.72 13.18
CA ASP A 153 18.93 9.46 12.47
C ASP A 153 18.83 9.67 10.96
N PRO A 154 19.84 9.27 10.17
CA PRO A 154 19.80 9.36 8.72
C PRO A 154 18.77 8.42 8.08
N CYS A 155 18.32 7.37 8.76
CA CYS A 155 17.32 6.40 8.32
C CYS A 155 17.52 5.89 6.87
N GLU A 156 18.77 5.68 6.44
CA GLU A 156 19.16 5.37 5.05
C GLU A 156 18.44 4.13 4.49
N LEU A 157 18.21 3.11 5.32
CA LEU A 157 17.53 1.87 4.92
C LEU A 157 16.03 2.07 4.64
N PHE A 158 15.48 3.19 5.08
CA PHE A 158 14.06 3.53 5.02
C PHE A 158 13.72 4.59 3.96
N ILE A 159 14.71 5.02 3.18
CA ILE A 159 14.49 5.94 2.06
C ILE A 159 13.44 5.36 1.10
N PRO A 160 12.45 6.16 0.66
CA PRO A 160 11.41 5.71 -0.26
C PRO A 160 11.99 5.16 -1.56
N ARG A 161 11.40 4.08 -2.06
CA ARG A 161 11.72 3.51 -3.38
C ARG A 161 10.79 4.12 -4.42
N THR A 162 11.10 5.30 -4.90
CA THR A 162 10.38 5.94 -6.00
C THR A 162 10.95 5.50 -7.34
N ASN A 163 10.08 5.37 -8.36
CA ASN A 163 10.55 5.22 -9.73
C ASN A 163 10.97 6.60 -10.27
N ALA A 164 11.90 6.63 -11.22
CA ALA A 164 12.39 7.88 -11.82
C ALA A 164 11.29 8.72 -12.53
N SER A 165 10.11 8.16 -12.75
CA SER A 165 8.94 8.82 -13.35
C SER A 165 7.94 9.37 -12.34
N ASP A 166 8.11 9.04 -11.05
CA ASP A 166 7.19 9.45 -9.99
C ASP A 166 7.68 10.76 -9.35
N ALA A 167 6.79 11.44 -8.61
CA ALA A 167 7.10 12.70 -7.98
C ALA A 167 8.41 12.61 -7.19
N THR A 168 9.40 13.41 -7.58
CA THR A 168 10.65 13.53 -6.85
C THR A 168 10.40 14.41 -5.63
N PHE A 169 10.52 13.82 -4.45
CA PHE A 169 10.54 14.58 -3.21
C PHE A 169 11.88 15.34 -3.10
N ASP A 170 11.84 16.53 -2.53
CA ASP A 170 13.06 17.20 -2.13
C ASP A 170 13.80 16.41 -1.02
N GLU A 171 15.05 16.76 -0.78
CA GLU A 171 15.89 16.05 0.20
C GLU A 171 15.28 16.07 1.62
N LYS A 172 14.71 17.20 2.05
CA LYS A 172 14.10 17.33 3.37
C LYS A 172 12.86 16.47 3.53
N THR A 173 12.00 16.45 2.52
CA THR A 173 10.80 15.60 2.47
C THR A 173 11.18 14.12 2.42
N THR A 174 12.16 13.75 1.61
CA THR A 174 12.71 12.37 1.55
C THR A 174 13.21 11.91 2.91
N GLN A 175 13.94 12.77 3.61
CA GLN A 175 14.48 12.47 4.93
C GLN A 175 13.37 12.34 5.99
N LEU A 176 12.35 13.20 5.94
CA LEU A 176 11.18 13.09 6.83
C LEU A 176 10.43 11.78 6.57
N ILE A 177 10.17 11.43 5.32
CA ILE A 177 9.50 10.17 4.95
C ILE A 177 10.32 8.97 5.44
N ALA A 178 11.64 8.99 5.32
CA ALA A 178 12.51 7.92 5.80
C ALA A 178 12.39 7.71 7.32
N ARG A 179 12.35 8.79 8.11
CA ARG A 179 12.14 8.74 9.56
C ARG A 179 10.74 8.22 9.92
N MET A 180 9.70 8.72 9.25
CA MET A 180 8.33 8.22 9.42
C MET A 180 8.22 6.74 9.06
N HIS A 181 8.88 6.31 7.97
CA HIS A 181 8.93 4.93 7.53
C HIS A 181 9.60 4.02 8.57
N LYS A 182 10.72 4.46 9.13
CA LYS A 182 11.38 3.74 10.24
C LYS A 182 10.46 3.61 11.45
N ALA A 183 9.90 4.71 11.91
CA ALA A 183 9.00 4.75 13.06
C ALA A 183 7.84 3.76 12.90
N ILE A 184 7.09 3.85 11.82
CA ILE A 184 5.92 2.99 11.60
C ILE A 184 6.31 1.53 11.34
N THR A 185 7.51 1.25 10.81
CA THR A 185 8.02 -0.11 10.64
C THR A 185 8.28 -0.79 11.98
N ILE A 186 8.89 -0.08 12.92
CA ILE A 186 9.15 -0.60 14.27
C ILE A 186 7.83 -0.85 15.01
N ILE A 187 6.89 0.09 14.94
CA ILE A 187 5.54 -0.06 15.48
C ILE A 187 4.83 -1.27 14.88
N GLN A 188 4.92 -1.45 13.56
CA GLN A 188 4.34 -2.61 12.87
C GLN A 188 4.90 -3.93 13.42
N PHE A 189 6.21 -4.05 13.58
CA PHE A 189 6.82 -5.28 14.11
C PHE A 189 6.35 -5.59 15.53
N LYS A 190 6.18 -4.58 16.37
CA LYS A 190 5.62 -4.75 17.73
C LYS A 190 4.17 -5.24 17.67
N LEU A 191 3.32 -4.59 16.88
CA LEU A 191 1.90 -4.95 16.73
C LEU A 191 1.71 -6.34 16.13
N GLU A 192 2.49 -6.69 15.09
CA GLU A 192 2.45 -8.03 14.49
C GLU A 192 2.92 -9.09 15.49
N GLY A 193 3.98 -8.81 16.24
CA GLY A 193 4.47 -9.71 17.27
C GLY A 193 3.43 -9.96 18.37
N GLU A 194 2.70 -8.93 18.79
CA GLU A 194 1.58 -9.08 19.74
C GLU A 194 0.44 -9.94 19.16
N ILE A 195 0.14 -9.80 17.88
CA ILE A 195 -0.88 -10.64 17.23
C ILE A 195 -0.42 -12.10 17.20
N ILE A 196 0.83 -12.38 16.81
CA ILE A 196 1.39 -13.73 16.76
C ILE A 196 1.37 -14.36 18.16
N ARG A 197 1.82 -13.65 19.20
CA ARG A 197 1.83 -14.13 20.59
C ARG A 197 0.43 -14.45 21.11
N ARG A 198 -0.60 -13.72 20.69
CA ARG A 198 -2.00 -13.99 21.05
C ARG A 198 -2.67 -15.11 20.24
N ARG A 199 -2.09 -15.47 19.10
CA ARG A 199 -2.67 -16.42 18.15
C ARG A 199 -1.63 -17.49 17.76
N PRO A 200 -1.21 -18.34 18.72
CA PRO A 200 -0.19 -19.37 18.49
C PRO A 200 -0.62 -20.38 17.41
N GLU A 201 -1.93 -20.53 17.18
CA GLU A 201 -2.47 -21.38 16.11
C GLU A 201 -2.05 -20.96 14.70
N PHE A 202 -1.54 -19.73 14.50
CA PHE A 202 -1.01 -19.30 13.22
C PHE A 202 0.35 -19.93 12.87
N GLY A 203 1.05 -20.50 13.86
CA GLY A 203 2.36 -21.15 13.65
C GLY A 203 3.41 -20.19 13.07
N MET A 204 3.43 -18.92 13.51
CA MET A 204 4.28 -17.86 12.97
C MET A 204 5.37 -17.39 13.95
N ASP A 205 5.73 -18.22 14.92
CA ASP A 205 6.71 -17.87 15.97
C ASP A 205 8.10 -17.56 15.39
N ASP A 206 8.44 -18.16 14.23
CA ASP A 206 9.66 -17.87 13.47
C ASP A 206 9.80 -16.40 13.03
N ARG A 207 8.71 -15.65 13.05
CA ARG A 207 8.69 -14.21 12.74
C ARG A 207 8.87 -13.30 13.96
N LEU A 208 8.90 -13.87 15.13
CA LEU A 208 9.16 -13.14 16.38
C LEU A 208 10.66 -12.89 16.53
N LEU A 209 11.21 -11.88 15.85
CA LEU A 209 12.64 -11.61 15.78
C LEU A 209 13.13 -10.51 16.73
N LEU A 210 12.26 -9.64 17.26
CA LEU A 210 12.68 -8.49 18.06
C LEU A 210 13.38 -8.89 19.37
N HIS A 211 12.99 -10.02 19.99
CA HIS A 211 13.61 -10.51 21.22
C HIS A 211 14.99 -11.19 20.96
N HIS A 212 15.38 -11.40 19.72
CA HIS A 212 16.70 -11.90 19.34
C HIS A 212 17.72 -10.79 19.09
N ILE A 213 17.31 -9.51 19.22
CA ILE A 213 18.18 -8.35 19.04
C ILE A 213 18.93 -8.06 20.35
N ASP A 214 20.26 -7.97 20.23
CA ASP A 214 21.13 -7.43 21.26
C ASP A 214 21.49 -5.98 20.89
N LEU A 215 20.83 -5.03 21.55
CA LEU A 215 21.03 -3.59 21.30
C LEU A 215 22.43 -3.10 21.72
N HIS A 216 23.06 -3.73 22.74
CA HIS A 216 24.39 -3.33 23.20
C HIS A 216 25.46 -3.75 22.18
N ARG A 217 25.31 -4.93 21.59
CA ARG A 217 26.26 -5.46 20.61
C ARG A 217 25.90 -5.03 19.19
N GLY A 218 24.69 -4.56 18.97
CA GLY A 218 24.18 -4.23 17.64
C GLY A 218 24.07 -5.46 16.74
N THR A 219 23.67 -6.59 17.31
CA THR A 219 23.55 -7.89 16.60
C THR A 219 22.16 -8.50 16.76
N ILE A 220 21.84 -9.44 15.88
CA ILE A 220 20.65 -10.27 15.96
C ILE A 220 21.04 -11.74 15.80
N ARG A 221 20.42 -12.64 16.58
CA ARG A 221 20.64 -14.07 16.45
C ARG A 221 19.47 -14.72 15.72
N ILE A 222 19.73 -15.35 14.58
CA ILE A 222 18.73 -16.07 13.76
C ILE A 222 19.25 -17.48 13.50
N GLU A 223 18.45 -18.50 13.84
CA GLU A 223 18.81 -19.91 13.68
C GLU A 223 20.21 -20.28 14.22
N GLY A 224 20.54 -19.73 15.39
CA GLY A 224 21.82 -19.97 16.07
C GLY A 224 23.02 -19.19 15.49
N LYS A 225 22.85 -18.45 14.40
CA LYS A 225 23.90 -17.60 13.81
C LYS A 225 23.70 -16.14 14.24
N GLU A 226 24.80 -15.45 14.48
CA GLU A 226 24.79 -14.02 14.84
C GLU A 226 25.08 -13.18 13.60
N TYR A 227 24.29 -12.15 13.40
CA TYR A 227 24.40 -11.20 12.29
C TYR A 227 24.50 -9.78 12.84
N GLU A 228 25.35 -8.95 12.25
CA GLU A 228 25.41 -7.54 12.58
C GLU A 228 24.21 -6.78 12.02
N LEU A 229 23.58 -5.93 12.86
CA LEU A 229 22.52 -5.04 12.46
C LEU A 229 23.09 -3.89 11.62
N LYS A 230 22.52 -3.64 10.46
CA LYS A 230 22.85 -2.48 9.63
C LYS A 230 22.37 -1.17 10.24
N ASP A 231 21.25 -1.22 10.95
CA ASP A 231 20.70 -0.11 11.72
C ASP A 231 20.72 -0.50 13.20
N LYS A 232 21.42 0.29 14.01
CA LYS A 232 21.61 0.03 15.44
C LYS A 232 20.82 1.00 16.33
N ASN A 233 20.11 1.95 15.74
CA ASN A 233 19.35 2.96 16.45
C ASN A 233 17.89 2.54 16.62
N TRP A 234 17.55 1.91 17.75
CA TRP A 234 16.22 1.42 18.09
C TRP A 234 15.73 2.00 19.43
N PRO A 235 15.55 3.33 19.54
CA PRO A 235 15.31 4.01 20.83
C PRO A 235 14.02 3.58 21.52
N THR A 236 13.01 3.13 20.80
CA THR A 236 11.72 2.71 21.36
C THR A 236 11.64 1.22 21.67
N LEU A 237 12.72 0.44 21.40
CA LEU A 237 12.71 -0.99 21.66
C LEU A 237 13.02 -1.27 23.14
N ASN A 238 12.06 -1.89 23.84
CA ASN A 238 12.22 -2.29 25.23
C ASN A 238 12.83 -3.69 25.30
N ALA A 239 14.02 -3.80 25.89
CA ALA A 239 14.71 -5.09 26.02
C ALA A 239 13.96 -6.13 26.88
N LYS A 240 13.08 -5.68 27.81
CA LYS A 240 12.29 -6.59 28.68
C LYS A 240 11.03 -7.10 27.98
N ASP A 241 10.39 -6.27 27.18
CA ASP A 241 9.26 -6.64 26.32
C ASP A 241 9.38 -5.93 24.96
N PRO A 242 10.07 -6.56 23.99
CA PRO A 242 10.34 -5.94 22.71
C PRO A 242 9.11 -5.68 21.84
N TYR A 243 7.99 -6.30 22.16
CA TYR A 243 6.75 -6.16 21.42
C TYR A 243 5.78 -5.15 22.04
N ALA A 244 6.04 -4.68 23.27
CA ALA A 244 5.23 -3.62 23.86
C ALA A 244 5.46 -2.29 23.14
N LEU A 245 4.36 -1.58 22.86
CA LEU A 245 4.43 -0.19 22.43
C LEU A 245 4.86 0.70 23.60
N SER A 246 5.59 1.79 23.31
CA SER A 246 5.77 2.86 24.29
C SER A 246 4.47 3.66 24.46
N ILE A 247 4.38 4.47 25.52
CA ILE A 247 3.21 5.34 25.75
C ILE A 247 3.01 6.30 24.57
N GLU A 248 4.09 6.81 24.03
CA GLU A 248 4.08 7.72 22.88
C GLU A 248 3.64 7.00 21.59
N GLU A 249 4.07 5.75 21.39
CA GLU A 249 3.64 4.91 20.26
C GLU A 249 2.16 4.52 20.37
N GLU A 250 1.66 4.23 21.58
CA GLU A 250 0.24 3.95 21.80
C GLU A 250 -0.62 5.18 21.48
N GLU A 251 -0.24 6.36 21.97
CA GLU A 251 -0.96 7.60 21.69
C GLU A 251 -0.91 7.96 20.20
N LEU A 252 0.24 7.79 19.56
CA LEU A 252 0.38 7.95 18.11
C LEU A 252 -0.59 7.05 17.36
N MET A 253 -0.58 5.75 17.65
CA MET A 253 -1.45 4.78 17.00
C MET A 253 -2.92 5.05 17.26
N ARG A 254 -3.29 5.54 18.43
CA ARG A 254 -4.66 5.95 18.75
C ARG A 254 -5.13 7.10 17.87
N ARG A 255 -4.28 8.12 17.63
CA ARG A 255 -4.60 9.27 16.76
C ARG A 255 -4.72 8.84 15.30
N ILE A 256 -3.79 8.03 14.83
CA ILE A 256 -3.81 7.53 13.45
C ILE A 256 -5.05 6.66 13.23
N LYS A 257 -5.33 5.73 14.14
CA LYS A 257 -6.52 4.87 14.07
C LYS A 257 -7.79 5.71 13.97
N HIS A 258 -7.93 6.74 14.79
CA HIS A 258 -9.07 7.66 14.74
C HIS A 258 -9.21 8.31 13.35
N SER A 259 -8.10 8.70 12.72
CA SER A 259 -8.12 9.28 11.36
C SER A 259 -8.65 8.29 10.32
N PHE A 260 -8.25 7.01 10.38
CA PHE A 260 -8.78 5.95 9.52
C PHE A 260 -10.27 5.71 9.77
N GLU A 261 -10.67 5.66 11.03
CA GLU A 261 -12.07 5.46 11.44
C GLU A 261 -12.99 6.63 11.06
N CYS A 262 -12.46 7.83 10.91
CA CYS A 262 -13.22 9.02 10.49
C CYS A 262 -13.26 9.20 8.96
N SER A 263 -12.49 8.46 8.18
CA SER A 263 -12.47 8.59 6.73
C SER A 263 -13.70 7.94 6.07
N GLU A 264 -14.72 8.74 5.81
CA GLU A 264 -15.96 8.24 5.18
C GLU A 264 -15.72 7.78 3.73
N LYS A 265 -14.78 8.41 3.01
CA LYS A 265 -14.41 8.00 1.67
C LYS A 265 -13.76 6.61 1.68
N LEU A 266 -12.84 6.36 2.61
CA LEU A 266 -12.23 5.04 2.77
C LEU A 266 -13.28 3.98 3.10
N LYS A 267 -14.18 4.26 4.04
CA LYS A 267 -15.27 3.34 4.39
C LYS A 267 -16.19 3.05 3.20
N LYS A 268 -16.51 4.07 2.40
CA LYS A 268 -17.31 3.90 1.17
C LYS A 268 -16.61 2.94 0.22
N HIS A 269 -15.33 3.16 -0.06
CA HIS A 269 -14.55 2.33 -0.96
C HIS A 269 -14.42 0.89 -0.46
N MET A 270 -14.17 0.71 0.85
CA MET A 270 -14.12 -0.64 1.42
C MET A 270 -15.44 -1.39 1.31
N ARG A 271 -16.59 -0.71 1.45
CA ARG A 271 -17.91 -1.32 1.20
C ARG A 271 -18.12 -1.73 -0.27
N CYS A 272 -17.48 -1.05 -1.22
CA CYS A 272 -17.52 -1.44 -2.63
C CYS A 272 -16.65 -2.67 -2.94
N LEU A 273 -15.72 -3.03 -2.04
CA LEU A 273 -14.91 -4.24 -2.17
C LEU A 273 -15.66 -5.50 -1.71
N PHE A 274 -16.73 -5.35 -0.92
CA PHE A 274 -17.59 -6.45 -0.46
C PHE A 274 -18.77 -6.66 -1.40
#